data_c43ce8e44e622f67ec5ce092cc27a0c0
#
_entry.id   c43ce8e44e622f67ec5ce092cc27a0c0
#
_cell.length_a   1.000
_cell.length_b   1.000
_cell.length_c   1.000
_cell.angle_alpha   90.00
_cell.angle_beta   90.00
_cell.angle_gamma   90.00
#
_symmetry.space_group_name_H-M   'P 1'
#
loop_
_entity.id
_entity.type
_entity.pdbx_description
1 polymer ?
#
loop_
_entity_poly.entity_id
_entity_poly.type
_entity_poly.pdbx_seq_one_letter_code
_entity_poly.pdbx_strand_id
1 'polypeptide(L)'
;MSGGGFHVHGPHDHAVEHAAHGGDSFSSRIAVVTAVLATIGATFGYLGGATQNDAAMYKNDAAIKKTAASNQWNYYQAKSNKQNLAELAMSLPGVDQQRYKAEVERYKTEKEEIKRDAEKLETQSTEFDKRSAESMHQHHRWALATTTEQVAISLAAITLLTRRRWLEIASYGVALAGIAVGGMAWLHL
;
A
#
# COMPACT_ATOMS: atom_id res chain seq x y z
N MET A 1 19.37 -41.70 11.43
CA MET A 1 18.23 -40.92 10.95
C MET A 1 18.76 -39.54 10.61
N SER A 2 19.03 -39.32 9.31
CA SER A 2 19.60 -38.06 8.77
C SER A 2 18.46 -37.09 8.56
N GLY A 3 18.43 -36.00 9.33
CA GLY A 3 17.48 -34.91 9.18
C GLY A 3 17.84 -34.07 7.96
N GLY A 4 17.15 -34.28 6.82
CA GLY A 4 17.22 -33.40 5.67
C GLY A 4 16.51 -32.07 5.98
N GLY A 5 17.29 -31.08 6.41
CA GLY A 5 16.79 -29.71 6.50
C GLY A 5 16.46 -29.20 5.09
N PHE A 6 15.29 -28.60 4.93
CA PHE A 6 14.91 -27.86 3.71
C PHE A 6 15.81 -26.62 3.61
N HIS A 7 16.84 -26.67 2.78
CA HIS A 7 17.64 -25.50 2.43
C HIS A 7 17.03 -24.84 1.19
N VAL A 8 16.42 -23.66 1.38
CA VAL A 8 16.06 -22.80 0.26
C VAL A 8 17.35 -22.15 -0.25
N HIS A 9 17.94 -22.74 -1.28
CA HIS A 9 19.12 -22.17 -1.93
C HIS A 9 18.67 -21.03 -2.86
N GLY A 10 19.02 -19.80 -2.50
CA GLY A 10 18.94 -18.67 -3.43
C GLY A 10 20.02 -18.85 -4.53
N PRO A 11 19.82 -18.26 -5.73
CA PRO A 11 20.79 -18.36 -6.84
C PRO A 11 22.20 -17.84 -6.50
N HIS A 12 22.36 -17.16 -5.37
CA HIS A 12 23.64 -16.58 -4.91
C HIS A 12 24.38 -17.46 -3.89
N ASP A 13 23.73 -18.46 -3.27
CA ASP A 13 24.32 -19.28 -2.21
C ASP A 13 25.50 -20.10 -2.74
N HIS A 14 25.39 -20.68 -3.91
CA HIS A 14 26.48 -21.43 -4.55
C HIS A 14 27.70 -20.57 -4.85
N ALA A 15 27.52 -19.30 -5.25
CA ALA A 15 28.63 -18.40 -5.53
C ALA A 15 29.40 -18.02 -4.26
N VAL A 16 28.68 -17.86 -3.13
CA VAL A 16 29.28 -17.58 -1.83
C VAL A 16 30.04 -18.81 -1.28
N GLU A 17 29.47 -20.01 -1.42
CA GLU A 17 30.08 -21.26 -0.97
C GLU A 17 31.38 -21.58 -1.71
N HIS A 18 31.40 -21.44 -3.03
CA HIS A 18 32.61 -21.60 -3.85
C HIS A 18 33.68 -20.55 -3.56
N ALA A 19 33.30 -19.29 -3.27
CA ALA A 19 34.23 -18.23 -2.92
C ALA A 19 34.88 -18.46 -1.53
N ALA A 20 34.17 -19.09 -0.57
CA ALA A 20 34.67 -19.40 0.76
C ALA A 20 35.77 -20.47 0.74
N HIS A 21 35.75 -21.38 -0.24
CA HIS A 21 36.72 -22.48 -0.36
C HIS A 21 37.95 -22.17 -1.24
N GLY A 22 37.91 -21.07 -1.99
CA GLY A 22 38.97 -20.73 -2.94
C GLY A 22 39.78 -19.49 -2.56
N GLY A 23 40.48 -19.42 -1.47
CA GLY A 23 41.54 -18.50 -1.00
C GLY A 23 41.88 -17.20 -1.77
N ASP A 24 41.05 -16.75 -2.74
CA ASP A 24 41.24 -15.56 -3.53
C ASP A 24 40.50 -14.35 -2.88
N SER A 25 41.28 -13.40 -2.39
CA SER A 25 40.78 -12.20 -1.68
C SER A 25 39.78 -11.38 -2.52
N PHE A 26 39.89 -11.41 -3.86
CA PHE A 26 38.96 -10.75 -4.77
C PHE A 26 37.56 -11.42 -4.73
N SER A 27 37.52 -12.73 -4.91
CA SER A 27 36.26 -13.49 -4.91
C SER A 27 35.55 -13.41 -3.56
N SER A 28 36.31 -13.51 -2.47
CA SER A 28 35.79 -13.38 -1.10
C SER A 28 35.18 -12.00 -0.85
N ARG A 29 35.82 -10.91 -1.30
CA ARG A 29 35.30 -9.55 -1.18
C ARG A 29 33.99 -9.37 -1.95
N ILE A 30 33.92 -9.82 -3.21
CA ILE A 30 32.69 -9.74 -4.02
C ILE A 30 31.56 -10.55 -3.38
N ALA A 31 31.85 -11.75 -2.88
CA ALA A 31 30.85 -12.58 -2.20
C ALA A 31 30.27 -11.90 -0.95
N VAL A 32 31.10 -11.30 -0.11
CA VAL A 32 30.66 -10.55 1.08
C VAL A 32 29.79 -9.36 0.68
N VAL A 33 30.22 -8.58 -0.30
CA VAL A 33 29.44 -7.43 -0.80
C VAL A 33 28.08 -7.91 -1.34
N THR A 34 28.06 -8.97 -2.13
CA THR A 34 26.82 -9.56 -2.66
C THR A 34 25.85 -9.95 -1.53
N ALA A 35 26.36 -10.58 -0.47
CA ALA A 35 25.57 -10.98 0.69
C ALA A 35 24.98 -9.76 1.42
N VAL A 36 25.77 -8.69 1.60
CA VAL A 36 25.30 -7.43 2.19
C VAL A 36 24.20 -6.78 1.34
N LEU A 37 24.43 -6.67 0.01
CA LEU A 37 23.44 -6.11 -0.91
C LEU A 37 22.15 -6.94 -0.94
N ALA A 38 22.27 -8.28 -0.89
CA ALA A 38 21.09 -9.15 -0.82
C ALA A 38 20.27 -8.92 0.47
N THR A 39 20.94 -8.69 1.60
CA THR A 39 20.27 -8.36 2.87
C THR A 39 19.56 -7.00 2.79
N ILE A 40 20.21 -5.98 2.23
CA ILE A 40 19.61 -4.65 2.01
C ILE A 40 18.40 -4.77 1.07
N GLY A 41 18.57 -5.45 -0.06
CA GLY A 41 17.49 -5.66 -1.04
C GLY A 41 16.30 -6.42 -0.46
N ALA A 42 16.54 -7.44 0.39
CA ALA A 42 15.49 -8.16 1.10
C ALA A 42 14.73 -7.24 2.08
N THR A 43 15.46 -6.36 2.79
CA THR A 43 14.85 -5.37 3.69
C THR A 43 13.96 -4.39 2.91
N PHE A 44 14.43 -3.87 1.78
CA PHE A 44 13.62 -2.99 0.92
C PHE A 44 12.39 -3.71 0.35
N GLY A 45 12.54 -4.98 -0.05
CA GLY A 45 11.43 -5.82 -0.50
C GLY A 45 10.38 -6.02 0.58
N TYR A 46 10.79 -6.26 1.83
CA TYR A 46 9.88 -6.36 2.97
C TYR A 46 9.11 -5.05 3.20
N LEU A 47 9.81 -3.91 3.23
CA LEU A 47 9.19 -2.60 3.42
C LEU A 47 8.23 -2.25 2.27
N GLY A 48 8.60 -2.60 1.04
CA GLY A 48 7.73 -2.48 -0.13
C GLY A 48 6.47 -3.32 -0.01
N GLY A 49 6.58 -4.57 0.46
CA GLY A 49 5.43 -5.44 0.72
C GLY A 49 4.51 -4.90 1.81
N ALA A 50 5.09 -4.39 2.91
CA ALA A 50 4.32 -3.78 4.00
C ALA A 50 3.52 -2.56 3.52
N THR A 51 4.15 -1.63 2.79
CA THR A 51 3.46 -0.43 2.26
C THR A 51 2.40 -0.77 1.22
N GLN A 52 2.59 -1.82 0.41
CA GLN A 52 1.58 -2.33 -0.51
C GLN A 52 0.36 -2.88 0.24
N ASN A 53 0.60 -3.64 1.31
CA ASN A 53 -0.47 -4.16 2.15
C ASN A 53 -1.27 -3.03 2.81
N ASP A 54 -0.58 -2.01 3.36
CA ASP A 54 -1.23 -0.84 3.94
C ASP A 54 -2.09 -0.10 2.91
N ALA A 55 -1.59 0.09 1.70
CA ALA A 55 -2.34 0.70 0.60
C ALA A 55 -3.62 -0.09 0.29
N ALA A 56 -3.54 -1.43 0.24
CA ALA A 56 -4.69 -2.29 0.00
C ALA A 56 -5.72 -2.24 1.14
N MET A 57 -5.26 -2.21 2.40
CA MET A 57 -6.11 -2.07 3.58
C MET A 57 -6.85 -0.74 3.58
N TYR A 58 -6.15 0.39 3.38
CA TYR A 58 -6.78 1.71 3.29
C TYR A 58 -7.76 1.81 2.12
N LYS A 59 -7.45 1.18 0.97
CA LYS A 59 -8.38 1.14 -0.16
C LYS A 59 -9.66 0.40 0.16
N ASN A 60 -9.56 -0.71 0.91
CA ASN A 60 -10.70 -1.46 1.39
C ASN A 60 -11.54 -0.64 2.38
N ASP A 61 -10.89 0.03 3.34
CA ASP A 61 -11.57 0.92 4.30
C ASP A 61 -12.32 2.06 3.58
N ALA A 62 -11.69 2.67 2.57
CA ALA A 62 -12.32 3.68 1.72
C ALA A 62 -13.60 3.15 1.06
N ALA A 63 -13.54 1.94 0.49
CA ALA A 63 -14.70 1.30 -0.15
C ALA A 63 -15.82 0.99 0.85
N ILE A 64 -15.49 0.52 2.05
CA ILE A 64 -16.45 0.29 3.13
C ILE A 64 -17.15 1.59 3.53
N LYS A 65 -16.37 2.68 3.75
CA LYS A 65 -16.94 3.99 4.11
C LYS A 65 -17.78 4.57 3.00
N LYS A 66 -17.37 4.41 1.73
CA LYS A 66 -18.15 4.84 0.56
C LYS A 66 -19.49 4.11 0.47
N THR A 67 -19.48 2.80 0.71
CA THR A 67 -20.70 1.99 0.74
C THR A 67 -21.63 2.41 1.87
N ALA A 68 -21.08 2.66 3.07
CA ALA A 68 -21.85 3.15 4.20
C ALA A 68 -22.47 4.54 3.93
N ALA A 69 -21.71 5.45 3.29
CA ALA A 69 -22.23 6.75 2.85
C ALA A 69 -23.38 6.60 1.86
N SER A 70 -23.22 5.72 0.86
CA SER A 70 -24.27 5.42 -0.12
C SER A 70 -25.56 4.91 0.54
N ASN A 71 -25.42 4.06 1.57
CA ASN A 71 -26.58 3.57 2.34
C ASN A 71 -27.27 4.71 3.11
N GLN A 72 -26.51 5.67 3.68
CA GLN A 72 -27.07 6.83 4.33
C GLN A 72 -27.79 7.75 3.33
N TRP A 73 -27.24 7.96 2.13
CA TRP A 73 -27.91 8.71 1.08
C TRP A 73 -29.20 8.03 0.62
N ASN A 74 -29.23 6.71 0.49
CA ASN A 74 -30.45 5.95 0.19
C ASN A 74 -31.51 6.14 1.30
N TYR A 75 -31.06 6.14 2.57
CA TYR A 75 -31.94 6.39 3.71
C TYR A 75 -32.48 7.82 3.70
N TYR A 76 -31.64 8.81 3.38
CA TYR A 76 -32.05 10.21 3.16
C TYR A 76 -33.16 10.31 2.08
N GLN A 77 -32.96 9.63 0.95
CA GLN A 77 -33.96 9.62 -0.13
C GLN A 77 -35.27 8.98 0.33
N ALA A 78 -35.22 7.87 1.08
CA ALA A 78 -36.42 7.23 1.63
C ALA A 78 -37.17 8.17 2.57
N LYS A 79 -36.46 8.94 3.42
CA LYS A 79 -37.09 9.96 4.31
C LYS A 79 -37.65 11.14 3.52
N SER A 80 -36.96 11.57 2.44
CA SER A 80 -37.47 12.58 1.53
C SER A 80 -38.75 12.17 0.87
N ASN A 81 -38.87 10.93 0.41
CA ASN A 81 -40.11 10.40 -0.16
C ASN A 81 -41.23 10.37 0.86
N LYS A 82 -40.96 9.99 2.12
CA LYS A 82 -41.97 10.03 3.19
C LYS A 82 -42.41 11.44 3.51
N GLN A 83 -41.49 12.41 3.53
CA GLN A 83 -41.83 13.83 3.70
C GLN A 83 -42.74 14.31 2.58
N ASN A 84 -42.39 14.03 1.32
CA ASN A 84 -43.19 14.44 0.15
C ASN A 84 -44.60 13.83 0.19
N LEU A 85 -44.72 12.56 0.64
CA LEU A 85 -46.03 11.92 0.83
C LEU A 85 -46.85 12.59 1.95
N ALA A 86 -46.22 12.98 3.05
CA ALA A 86 -46.90 13.69 4.13
C ALA A 86 -47.34 15.10 3.69
N GLU A 87 -46.49 15.80 2.92
CA GLU A 87 -46.83 17.10 2.32
C GLU A 87 -48.00 16.97 1.31
N LEU A 88 -47.97 15.93 0.49
CA LEU A 88 -49.10 15.66 -0.45
C LEU A 88 -50.39 15.33 0.34
N ALA A 89 -50.30 14.52 1.40
CA ALA A 89 -51.46 14.22 2.23
C ALA A 89 -52.10 15.48 2.85
N MET A 90 -51.27 16.47 3.20
CA MET A 90 -51.79 17.76 3.73
C MET A 90 -52.62 18.54 2.69
N SER A 91 -52.49 18.28 1.40
CA SER A 91 -53.28 18.91 0.35
C SER A 91 -54.68 18.28 0.17
N LEU A 92 -54.93 17.13 0.79
CA LEU A 92 -56.19 16.41 0.65
C LEU A 92 -57.24 16.97 1.64
N PRO A 93 -58.55 17.04 1.26
CA PRO A 93 -59.60 17.48 2.16
C PRO A 93 -59.89 16.40 3.24
N GLY A 94 -60.21 16.84 4.47
CA GLY A 94 -60.63 15.99 5.55
C GLY A 94 -59.53 15.24 6.32
N VAL A 95 -58.26 15.56 6.06
CA VAL A 95 -57.12 14.96 6.75
C VAL A 95 -56.74 15.73 8.03
N ASP A 96 -56.08 15.06 8.95
CA ASP A 96 -55.50 15.68 10.16
C ASP A 96 -54.24 16.48 9.77
N GLN A 97 -54.42 17.75 9.49
CA GLN A 97 -53.36 18.69 9.09
C GLN A 97 -52.26 18.81 10.14
N GLN A 98 -52.61 18.76 11.43
CA GLN A 98 -51.66 18.94 12.50
C GLN A 98 -50.72 17.74 12.62
N ARG A 99 -51.26 16.55 12.47
CA ARG A 99 -50.46 15.31 12.43
C ARG A 99 -49.46 15.30 11.30
N TYR A 100 -49.89 15.56 10.04
CA TYR A 100 -48.99 15.53 8.91
C TYR A 100 -47.96 16.65 8.96
N LYS A 101 -48.29 17.83 9.47
CA LYS A 101 -47.32 18.90 9.71
C LYS A 101 -46.23 18.46 10.70
N ALA A 102 -46.59 17.78 11.77
CA ALA A 102 -45.61 17.24 12.74
C ALA A 102 -44.71 16.18 12.08
N GLU A 103 -45.26 15.32 11.21
CA GLU A 103 -44.51 14.32 10.47
C GLU A 103 -43.51 14.97 9.52
N VAL A 104 -43.89 16.02 8.76
CA VAL A 104 -43.01 16.77 7.88
C VAL A 104 -41.83 17.36 8.65
N GLU A 105 -42.08 18.02 9.79
CA GLU A 105 -40.99 18.61 10.60
C GLU A 105 -40.05 17.54 11.18
N ARG A 106 -40.59 16.41 11.60
CA ARG A 106 -39.80 15.27 12.06
C ARG A 106 -38.90 14.75 10.92
N TYR A 107 -39.43 14.53 9.71
CA TYR A 107 -38.62 14.06 8.57
C TYR A 107 -37.56 15.06 8.14
N LYS A 108 -37.82 16.36 8.24
CA LYS A 108 -36.80 17.39 7.99
C LYS A 108 -35.62 17.26 8.94
N THR A 109 -35.91 17.10 10.25
CA THR A 109 -34.86 16.95 11.27
C THR A 109 -34.07 15.65 11.08
N GLU A 110 -34.77 14.52 10.88
CA GLU A 110 -34.13 13.23 10.64
C GLU A 110 -33.22 13.26 9.38
N LYS A 111 -33.66 13.94 8.32
CA LYS A 111 -32.86 14.10 7.08
C LYS A 111 -31.57 14.88 7.29
N GLU A 112 -31.61 15.96 8.08
CA GLU A 112 -30.41 16.74 8.37
C GLU A 112 -29.37 15.92 9.17
N GLU A 113 -29.81 15.03 10.05
CA GLU A 113 -28.93 14.11 10.77
C GLU A 113 -28.31 13.09 9.81
N ILE A 114 -29.16 12.43 8.99
CA ILE A 114 -28.72 11.42 8.02
C ILE A 114 -27.73 12.05 7.02
N LYS A 115 -27.99 13.26 6.54
CA LYS A 115 -27.11 13.99 5.63
C LYS A 115 -25.73 14.23 6.25
N ARG A 116 -25.68 14.71 7.49
CA ARG A 116 -24.41 14.92 8.21
C ARG A 116 -23.61 13.63 8.36
N ASP A 117 -24.29 12.52 8.66
CA ASP A 117 -23.65 11.21 8.77
C ASP A 117 -23.12 10.73 7.41
N ALA A 118 -23.89 10.92 6.32
CA ALA A 118 -23.45 10.60 4.97
C ALA A 118 -22.21 11.40 4.56
N GLU A 119 -22.22 12.72 4.75
CA GLU A 119 -21.11 13.62 4.44
C GLU A 119 -19.85 13.27 5.26
N LYS A 120 -20.02 12.93 6.54
CA LYS A 120 -18.92 12.46 7.40
C LYS A 120 -18.30 11.17 6.87
N LEU A 121 -19.11 10.20 6.44
CA LEU A 121 -18.64 8.94 5.87
C LEU A 121 -17.94 9.16 4.52
N GLU A 122 -18.41 10.08 3.68
CA GLU A 122 -17.73 10.46 2.43
C GLU A 122 -16.36 11.09 2.69
N THR A 123 -16.27 11.97 3.69
CA THR A 123 -15.00 12.58 4.11
C THR A 123 -14.03 11.51 4.58
N GLN A 124 -14.48 10.55 5.41
CA GLN A 124 -13.66 9.42 5.86
C GLN A 124 -13.20 8.54 4.68
N SER A 125 -14.09 8.26 3.72
CA SER A 125 -13.74 7.51 2.52
C SER A 125 -12.63 8.19 1.73
N THR A 126 -12.75 9.50 1.51
CA THR A 126 -11.74 10.31 0.80
C THR A 126 -10.40 10.32 1.53
N GLU A 127 -10.42 10.41 2.86
CA GLU A 127 -9.19 10.37 3.68
C GLU A 127 -8.48 9.02 3.56
N PHE A 128 -9.23 7.90 3.61
CA PHE A 128 -8.65 6.57 3.41
C PHE A 128 -8.12 6.38 1.98
N ASP A 129 -8.81 6.90 0.96
CA ASP A 129 -8.32 6.87 -0.42
C ASP A 129 -6.99 7.62 -0.56
N LYS A 130 -6.86 8.77 0.09
CA LYS A 130 -5.61 9.54 0.12
C LYS A 130 -4.48 8.74 0.77
N ARG A 131 -4.71 8.15 1.95
CA ARG A 131 -3.72 7.29 2.63
C ARG A 131 -3.31 6.10 1.78
N SER A 132 -4.27 5.48 1.08
CA SER A 132 -3.98 4.40 0.13
C SER A 132 -3.04 4.87 -0.97
N ALA A 133 -3.29 6.04 -1.57
CA ALA A 133 -2.45 6.59 -2.61
C ALA A 133 -1.03 6.92 -2.10
N GLU A 134 -0.92 7.48 -0.90
CA GLU A 134 0.37 7.77 -0.25
C GLU A 134 1.17 6.49 0.01
N SER A 135 0.54 5.46 0.58
CA SER A 135 1.19 4.16 0.82
C SER A 135 1.60 3.48 -0.49
N MET A 136 0.79 3.56 -1.55
CA MET A 136 1.13 3.04 -2.86
C MET A 136 2.32 3.79 -3.48
N HIS A 137 2.39 5.10 -3.30
CA HIS A 137 3.52 5.90 -3.76
C HIS A 137 4.82 5.48 -3.05
N GLN A 138 4.75 5.24 -1.75
CA GLN A 138 5.84 4.70 -0.95
C GLN A 138 6.27 3.30 -1.42
N HIS A 139 5.29 2.41 -1.71
CA HIS A 139 5.56 1.09 -2.27
C HIS A 139 6.37 1.18 -3.57
N HIS A 140 6.01 2.07 -4.50
CA HIS A 140 6.73 2.23 -5.76
C HIS A 140 8.21 2.62 -5.55
N ARG A 141 8.51 3.46 -4.56
CA ARG A 141 9.90 3.83 -4.23
C ARG A 141 10.67 2.65 -3.68
N TRP A 142 10.08 1.86 -2.77
CA TRP A 142 10.69 0.65 -2.25
C TRP A 142 10.92 -0.39 -3.36
N ALA A 143 9.96 -0.56 -4.26
CA ALA A 143 10.08 -1.45 -5.41
C ALA A 143 11.24 -1.04 -6.33
N LEU A 144 11.39 0.27 -6.59
CA LEU A 144 12.51 0.80 -7.38
C LEU A 144 13.86 0.55 -6.69
N ALA A 145 13.95 0.83 -5.37
CA ALA A 145 15.16 0.55 -4.59
C ALA A 145 15.52 -0.94 -4.63
N THR A 146 14.56 -1.83 -4.40
CA THR A 146 14.74 -3.28 -4.46
C THR A 146 15.22 -3.74 -5.84
N THR A 147 14.59 -3.24 -6.90
CA THR A 147 14.96 -3.60 -8.28
C THR A 147 16.39 -3.14 -8.60
N THR A 148 16.77 -1.94 -8.16
CA THR A 148 18.12 -1.41 -8.36
C THR A 148 19.16 -2.26 -7.63
N GLU A 149 18.87 -2.70 -6.38
CA GLU A 149 19.76 -3.62 -5.65
C GLU A 149 19.88 -4.99 -6.34
N GLN A 150 18.81 -5.52 -6.92
CA GLN A 150 18.86 -6.77 -7.68
C GLN A 150 19.78 -6.66 -8.93
N VAL A 151 19.75 -5.51 -9.59
CA VAL A 151 20.68 -5.24 -10.70
C VAL A 151 22.13 -5.18 -10.21
N ALA A 152 22.39 -4.53 -9.08
CA ALA A 152 23.74 -4.47 -8.49
C ALA A 152 24.26 -5.87 -8.13
N ILE A 153 23.43 -6.71 -7.53
CA ILE A 153 23.74 -8.12 -7.19
C ILE A 153 24.05 -8.92 -8.45
N SER A 154 23.26 -8.74 -9.51
CA SER A 154 23.49 -9.42 -10.80
C SER A 154 24.84 -9.02 -11.43
N LEU A 155 25.18 -7.73 -11.38
CA LEU A 155 26.47 -7.21 -11.83
C LEU A 155 27.63 -7.77 -10.97
N ALA A 156 27.45 -7.89 -9.66
CA ALA A 156 28.43 -8.50 -8.76
C ALA A 156 28.66 -9.97 -9.10
N ALA A 157 27.60 -10.74 -9.40
CA ALA A 157 27.73 -12.13 -9.84
C ALA A 157 28.51 -12.26 -11.17
N ILE A 158 28.22 -11.38 -12.15
CA ILE A 158 28.98 -11.35 -13.42
C ILE A 158 30.44 -10.93 -13.17
N THR A 159 30.68 -10.00 -12.25
CA THR A 159 32.03 -9.59 -11.83
C THR A 159 32.83 -10.76 -11.28
N LEU A 160 32.22 -11.59 -10.45
CA LEU A 160 32.85 -12.78 -9.88
C LEU A 160 33.29 -13.77 -10.97
N LEU A 161 32.46 -13.97 -12.00
CA LEU A 161 32.73 -14.88 -13.10
C LEU A 161 33.78 -14.34 -14.09
N THR A 162 33.70 -13.03 -14.41
CA THR A 162 34.53 -12.41 -15.46
C THR A 162 35.81 -11.77 -14.93
N ARG A 163 35.89 -11.52 -13.61
CA ARG A 163 37.00 -10.80 -12.93
C ARG A 163 37.33 -9.43 -13.51
N ARG A 164 36.35 -8.76 -14.16
CA ARG A 164 36.55 -7.44 -14.77
C ARG A 164 36.29 -6.32 -13.79
N ARG A 165 37.29 -5.51 -13.46
CA ARG A 165 37.20 -4.40 -12.48
C ARG A 165 36.15 -3.35 -12.79
N TRP A 166 35.90 -3.08 -14.09
CA TRP A 166 34.87 -2.09 -14.45
C TRP A 166 33.45 -2.53 -14.08
N LEU A 167 33.16 -3.84 -14.11
CA LEU A 167 31.88 -4.40 -13.65
C LEU A 167 31.74 -4.30 -12.13
N GLU A 168 32.85 -4.45 -11.39
CA GLU A 168 32.87 -4.24 -9.94
C GLU A 168 32.49 -2.80 -9.60
N ILE A 169 33.08 -1.81 -10.28
CA ILE A 169 32.78 -0.39 -10.10
C ILE A 169 31.33 -0.10 -10.49
N ALA A 170 30.85 -0.65 -11.60
CA ALA A 170 29.47 -0.50 -12.04
C ALA A 170 28.47 -1.07 -11.00
N SER A 171 28.76 -2.27 -10.43
CA SER A 171 27.93 -2.87 -9.36
C SER A 171 27.85 -1.96 -8.15
N TYR A 172 28.96 -1.41 -7.67
CA TYR A 172 28.97 -0.48 -6.53
C TYR A 172 28.22 0.83 -6.84
N GLY A 173 28.36 1.36 -8.06
CA GLY A 173 27.63 2.56 -8.48
C GLY A 173 26.11 2.34 -8.48
N VAL A 174 25.64 1.20 -9.00
CA VAL A 174 24.23 0.84 -9.00
C VAL A 174 23.72 0.57 -7.57
N ALA A 175 24.52 -0.10 -6.73
CA ALA A 175 24.17 -0.34 -5.34
C ALA A 175 24.00 0.96 -4.55
N LEU A 176 24.92 1.92 -4.71
CA LEU A 176 24.80 3.24 -4.09
C LEU A 176 23.54 3.98 -4.55
N ALA A 177 23.19 3.88 -5.84
CA ALA A 177 21.95 4.45 -6.34
C ALA A 177 20.72 3.79 -5.71
N GLY A 178 20.70 2.46 -5.57
CA GLY A 178 19.64 1.72 -4.88
C GLY A 178 19.48 2.13 -3.41
N ILE A 179 20.61 2.21 -2.68
CA ILE A 179 20.62 2.68 -1.28
C ILE A 179 20.11 4.12 -1.17
N ALA A 180 20.50 5.01 -2.10
CA ALA A 180 20.02 6.40 -2.11
C ALA A 180 18.49 6.47 -2.32
N VAL A 181 17.95 5.70 -3.27
CA VAL A 181 16.51 5.61 -3.50
C VAL A 181 15.79 5.03 -2.27
N GLY A 182 16.35 3.99 -1.64
CA GLY A 182 15.83 3.43 -0.39
C GLY A 182 15.84 4.45 0.76
N GLY A 183 16.91 5.25 0.87
CA GLY A 183 17.01 6.35 1.82
C GLY A 183 15.95 7.43 1.59
N MET A 184 15.70 7.82 0.33
CA MET A 184 14.59 8.74 0.00
C MET A 184 13.23 8.14 0.33
N ALA A 185 13.03 6.85 0.06
CA ALA A 185 11.82 6.14 0.45
C ALA A 185 11.62 6.17 1.97
N TRP A 186 12.68 5.97 2.75
CA TRP A 186 12.62 6.03 4.22
C TRP A 186 12.27 7.43 4.75
N LEU A 187 12.79 8.46 4.11
CA LEU A 187 12.55 9.87 4.49
C LEU A 187 11.23 10.43 3.95
N HIS A 188 10.42 9.61 3.26
CA HIS A 188 9.16 10.02 2.62
C HIS A 188 9.31 11.16 1.59
N LEU A 189 10.51 11.27 0.95
CA LEU A 189 10.85 12.29 -0.05
C LEU A 189 10.45 11.87 -1.46
#